data_28cf1d7bfabca90d7351569f4a16cc6a
#
_entry.id   28cf1d7bfabca90d7351569f4a16cc6a
#
_cell.length_a   1.000
_cell.length_b   1.000
_cell.length_c   1.000
_cell.angle_alpha   90.00
_cell.angle_beta   90.00
_cell.angle_gamma   90.00
#
_symmetry.space_group_name_H-M   'P 1'
#
loop_
_entity.id
_entity.type
_entity.pdbx_description
1 polymer ?
#
loop_
_entity_poly.entity_id
_entity_poly.type
_entity_poly.pdbx_seq_one_letter_code
_entity_poly.pdbx_strand_id
1 'polypeptide(L)'
;VTSPSVANDPNNPESLYYSVNYGDAADATIMSTTVAVAVDANLTPQKDYSRVDFHLKEMPDEDEQPVAELTVDVIQERVASSYVEFDVKFTPDCQTLFYNVYTAEYAESIAAMSAKDKRNFARYLRDYGFGCHNPNFAWNADTGEATGSGAVLRLDAVGYGPGQNMANVPFVPGESYVVVYVGRNGFQTLTELQISEPFTPDVRNLTS
;
A
#
# COMPACT_ATOMS: atom_id res chain seq x y z
N VAL A 1 17.32 16.38 1.82
CA VAL A 1 16.60 16.34 0.52
C VAL A 1 17.23 15.24 -0.32
N THR A 2 16.45 14.25 -0.70
CA THR A 2 16.91 13.20 -1.63
C THR A 2 16.81 13.69 -3.06
N SER A 3 17.56 13.07 -3.97
CA SER A 3 17.44 13.37 -5.39
C SER A 3 16.00 13.12 -5.88
N PRO A 4 15.43 14.00 -6.70
CA PRO A 4 14.10 13.78 -7.24
C PRO A 4 14.09 12.52 -8.11
N SER A 5 13.04 11.73 -7.99
CA SER A 5 12.77 10.64 -8.92
C SER A 5 11.83 11.12 -10.02
N VAL A 6 12.15 10.80 -11.25
CA VAL A 6 11.33 11.14 -12.42
C VAL A 6 10.62 9.87 -12.89
N ALA A 7 9.32 9.95 -13.06
CA ALA A 7 8.52 8.86 -13.59
C ALA A 7 7.57 9.35 -14.69
N ASN A 8 7.26 8.48 -15.64
CA ASN A 8 6.19 8.75 -16.58
C ASN A 8 4.84 8.50 -15.91
N ASP A 9 3.89 9.40 -16.11
CA ASP A 9 2.51 9.16 -15.73
C ASP A 9 1.93 8.06 -16.64
N PRO A 10 1.51 6.89 -16.10
CA PRO A 10 0.98 5.80 -16.91
C PRO A 10 -0.33 6.16 -17.64
N ASN A 11 -1.07 7.17 -17.15
CA ASN A 11 -2.31 7.66 -17.78
C ASN A 11 -2.08 8.80 -18.77
N ASN A 12 -0.90 9.41 -18.74
CA ASN A 12 -0.49 10.47 -19.65
C ASN A 12 1.02 10.34 -19.95
N PRO A 13 1.41 9.47 -20.89
CA PRO A 13 2.81 9.16 -21.16
C PRO A 13 3.65 10.35 -21.66
N GLU A 14 3.01 11.45 -22.08
CA GLU A 14 3.68 12.70 -22.43
C GLU A 14 3.95 13.60 -21.20
N SER A 15 3.35 13.25 -20.04
CA SER A 15 3.53 13.96 -18.79
C SER A 15 4.60 13.29 -17.95
N LEU A 16 5.55 14.07 -17.49
CA LEU A 16 6.55 13.66 -16.50
C LEU A 16 6.18 14.28 -15.15
N TYR A 17 6.13 13.44 -14.13
CA TYR A 17 6.09 13.94 -12.76
C TYR A 17 7.34 13.51 -11.99
N TYR A 18 7.72 14.30 -11.04
CA TYR A 18 8.79 13.96 -10.12
C TYR A 18 8.36 14.25 -8.69
N SER A 19 8.89 13.47 -7.78
CA SER A 19 8.67 13.63 -6.36
C SER A 19 9.98 13.98 -5.66
N VAL A 20 9.89 14.83 -4.65
CA VAL A 20 11.01 15.19 -3.78
C VAL A 20 10.63 14.81 -2.36
N ASN A 21 11.46 13.98 -1.73
CA ASN A 21 11.27 13.63 -0.33
C ASN A 21 12.05 14.62 0.55
N TYR A 22 11.35 15.37 1.37
CA TYR A 22 11.94 16.32 2.32
C TYR A 22 12.38 15.64 3.63
N GLY A 23 11.98 14.39 3.86
CA GLY A 23 12.28 13.64 5.09
C GLY A 23 11.61 14.24 6.33
N ASP A 24 12.06 13.80 7.49
CA ASP A 24 11.50 14.20 8.79
C ASP A 24 11.88 15.65 9.19
N ALA A 25 12.76 16.29 8.42
CA ALA A 25 13.20 17.67 8.66
C ALA A 25 12.42 18.70 7.85
N ALA A 26 11.30 18.30 7.23
CA ALA A 26 10.46 19.22 6.49
C ALA A 26 9.79 20.25 7.43
N ASP A 27 9.94 21.53 7.10
CA ASP A 27 9.32 22.64 7.82
C ASP A 27 8.25 23.27 6.92
N ALA A 28 6.99 23.13 7.34
CA ALA A 28 5.83 23.64 6.60
C ALA A 28 5.77 25.18 6.53
N THR A 29 6.49 25.88 7.41
CA THR A 29 6.54 27.35 7.42
C THR A 29 7.46 27.91 6.36
N ILE A 30 8.38 27.08 5.82
CA ILE A 30 9.35 27.48 4.81
C ILE A 30 8.73 27.38 3.43
N MET A 31 8.79 28.46 2.66
CA MET A 31 8.45 28.43 1.24
C MET A 31 9.50 27.65 0.46
N SER A 32 9.08 26.61 -0.21
CA SER A 32 9.92 25.80 -1.08
C SER A 32 9.74 26.20 -2.54
N THR A 33 10.79 26.10 -3.32
CA THR A 33 10.75 26.39 -4.75
C THR A 33 11.24 25.19 -5.54
N THR A 34 10.44 24.75 -6.49
CA THR A 34 10.87 23.79 -7.51
C THR A 34 11.14 24.51 -8.81
N VAL A 35 12.31 24.25 -9.38
CA VAL A 35 12.71 24.77 -10.69
C VAL A 35 12.96 23.58 -11.62
N ALA A 36 12.27 23.55 -12.75
CA ALA A 36 12.48 22.57 -13.81
C ALA A 36 13.09 23.24 -15.04
N VAL A 37 14.20 22.69 -15.51
CA VAL A 37 14.92 23.14 -16.71
C VAL A 37 15.01 21.96 -17.67
N ALA A 38 14.54 22.16 -18.91
CA ALA A 38 14.75 21.18 -19.96
C ALA A 38 16.22 21.18 -20.40
N VAL A 39 16.76 20.01 -20.73
CA VAL A 39 18.09 19.84 -21.29
C VAL A 39 18.00 19.19 -22.67
N ASP A 40 18.89 19.55 -23.58
CA ASP A 40 19.00 18.89 -24.88
C ASP A 40 19.74 17.53 -24.78
N ALA A 41 19.89 16.85 -25.90
CA ALA A 41 20.58 15.56 -25.97
C ALA A 41 22.06 15.59 -25.53
N ASN A 42 22.67 16.79 -25.46
CA ASN A 42 24.03 17.03 -24.98
C ASN A 42 24.07 17.48 -23.52
N LEU A 43 22.95 17.39 -22.80
CA LEU A 43 22.76 17.86 -21.44
C LEU A 43 22.96 19.37 -21.28
N THR A 44 22.77 20.15 -22.35
CA THR A 44 22.85 21.62 -22.30
C THR A 44 21.50 22.15 -21.79
N PRO A 45 21.47 22.93 -20.69
CA PRO A 45 20.23 23.50 -20.17
C PRO A 45 19.62 24.49 -21.20
N GLN A 46 18.30 24.41 -21.35
CA GLN A 46 17.53 25.41 -22.10
C GLN A 46 17.50 26.73 -21.32
N LYS A 47 17.27 27.81 -22.00
CA LYS A 47 17.21 29.16 -21.38
C LYS A 47 15.92 29.35 -20.57
N ASP A 48 14.86 28.68 -20.98
CA ASP A 48 13.56 28.78 -20.32
C ASP A 48 13.48 27.75 -19.22
N TYR A 49 12.86 28.12 -18.11
CA TYR A 49 12.63 27.26 -16.97
C TYR A 49 11.21 27.44 -16.41
N SER A 50 10.68 26.41 -15.82
CA SER A 50 9.45 26.48 -15.04
C SER A 50 9.79 26.58 -13.55
N ARG A 51 9.06 27.45 -12.85
CA ARG A 51 9.22 27.64 -11.41
C ARG A 51 7.87 27.51 -10.72
N VAL A 52 7.83 26.74 -9.63
CA VAL A 52 6.68 26.64 -8.74
C VAL A 52 7.14 26.90 -7.32
N ASP A 53 6.53 27.88 -6.68
CA ASP A 53 6.71 28.18 -5.26
C ASP A 53 5.54 27.56 -4.48
N PHE A 54 5.83 26.87 -3.38
CA PHE A 54 4.80 26.19 -2.56
C PHE A 54 5.25 26.13 -1.11
N HIS A 55 4.28 26.00 -0.21
CA HIS A 55 4.51 25.62 1.17
C HIS A 55 4.20 24.14 1.37
N LEU A 56 5.00 23.47 2.16
CA LEU A 56 4.62 22.14 2.65
C LEU A 56 3.42 22.32 3.59
N LYS A 57 2.41 21.49 3.41
CA LYS A 57 1.28 21.48 4.35
C LYS A 57 1.76 20.83 5.64
N GLU A 58 1.49 21.45 6.77
CA GLU A 58 1.70 20.83 8.07
C GLU A 58 0.88 19.54 8.15
N MET A 59 1.51 18.46 8.59
CA MET A 59 0.81 17.20 8.79
C MET A 59 -0.02 17.29 10.05
N PRO A 60 -1.33 17.01 10.01
CA PRO A 60 -2.15 17.01 11.22
C PRO A 60 -1.66 15.94 12.19
N ASP A 61 -1.89 16.16 13.48
CA ASP A 61 -1.60 15.16 14.50
C ASP A 61 -2.33 13.85 14.19
N GLU A 62 -1.79 12.72 14.63
CA GLU A 62 -2.26 11.38 14.23
C GLU A 62 -3.74 11.15 14.62
N ASP A 63 -4.20 11.75 15.73
CA ASP A 63 -5.58 11.70 16.20
C ASP A 63 -6.54 12.64 15.44
N GLU A 64 -6.01 13.59 14.68
CA GLU A 64 -6.78 14.49 13.81
C GLU A 64 -6.84 13.98 12.35
N GLN A 65 -6.08 12.95 12.00
CA GLN A 65 -6.06 12.40 10.65
C GLN A 65 -7.31 11.56 10.38
N PRO A 66 -7.81 11.55 9.13
CA PRO A 66 -8.88 10.65 8.74
C PRO A 66 -8.48 9.18 9.00
N VAL A 67 -9.37 8.43 9.63
CA VAL A 67 -9.16 7.01 9.90
C VAL A 67 -9.44 6.22 8.63
N ALA A 68 -8.41 5.56 8.11
CA ALA A 68 -8.59 4.62 7.02
C ALA A 68 -9.27 3.36 7.55
N GLU A 69 -10.33 2.92 6.89
CA GLU A 69 -10.97 1.65 7.15
C GLU A 69 -11.04 0.86 5.83
N LEU A 70 -10.97 -0.46 5.96
CA LEU A 70 -11.12 -1.35 4.83
C LEU A 70 -11.60 -2.71 5.32
N THR A 71 -12.21 -3.47 4.41
CA THR A 71 -12.53 -4.88 4.65
C THR A 71 -11.87 -5.74 3.59
N VAL A 72 -11.45 -6.95 4.01
CA VAL A 72 -10.93 -7.98 3.12
C VAL A 72 -11.74 -9.25 3.38
N ASP A 73 -12.59 -9.58 2.42
CA ASP A 73 -13.48 -10.74 2.50
C ASP A 73 -13.02 -11.82 1.52
N VAL A 74 -12.64 -12.99 2.04
CA VAL A 74 -12.27 -14.13 1.20
C VAL A 74 -13.48 -14.62 0.43
N ILE A 75 -13.38 -14.73 -0.88
CA ILE A 75 -14.43 -15.26 -1.74
C ILE A 75 -14.32 -16.80 -1.72
N GLN A 76 -15.02 -17.45 -0.80
CA GLN A 76 -14.89 -18.88 -0.52
C GLN A 76 -15.13 -19.77 -1.76
N GLU A 77 -15.98 -19.36 -2.67
CA GLU A 77 -16.27 -20.06 -3.94
C GLU A 77 -15.11 -19.95 -4.94
N ARG A 78 -14.15 -19.05 -4.68
CA ARG A 78 -12.99 -18.79 -5.54
C ARG A 78 -11.68 -19.15 -4.86
N VAL A 79 -11.72 -20.01 -3.87
CA VAL A 79 -10.55 -20.64 -3.28
C VAL A 79 -10.21 -21.90 -4.08
N ALA A 80 -9.07 -21.88 -4.74
CA ALA A 80 -8.56 -23.02 -5.52
C ALA A 80 -7.34 -23.65 -4.83
N SER A 81 -6.85 -24.76 -5.35
CA SER A 81 -5.64 -25.42 -4.84
C SER A 81 -4.38 -24.57 -4.97
N SER A 82 -4.36 -23.61 -5.88
CA SER A 82 -3.19 -22.79 -6.22
C SER A 82 -3.39 -21.29 -6.06
N TYR A 83 -4.57 -20.85 -5.70
CA TYR A 83 -4.83 -19.42 -5.48
C TYR A 83 -6.03 -19.17 -4.57
N VAL A 84 -6.12 -17.98 -4.02
CA VAL A 84 -7.28 -17.42 -3.34
C VAL A 84 -7.64 -16.07 -3.98
N GLU A 85 -8.94 -15.83 -4.14
CA GLU A 85 -9.44 -14.49 -4.46
C GLU A 85 -10.18 -13.91 -3.26
N PHE A 86 -10.05 -12.60 -3.06
CA PHE A 86 -10.71 -11.89 -1.98
C PHE A 86 -11.18 -10.52 -2.46
N ASP A 87 -12.33 -10.11 -1.93
CA ASP A 87 -12.94 -8.80 -2.18
C ASP A 87 -12.40 -7.80 -1.16
N VAL A 88 -12.01 -6.63 -1.65
CA VAL A 88 -11.50 -5.53 -0.84
C VAL A 88 -12.41 -4.33 -1.03
N LYS A 89 -12.88 -3.77 0.08
CA LYS A 89 -13.63 -2.52 0.09
C LYS A 89 -12.86 -1.47 0.87
N PHE A 90 -12.60 -0.36 0.23
CA PHE A 90 -11.93 0.79 0.81
C PHE A 90 -12.94 1.84 1.23
N THR A 91 -12.78 2.39 2.43
CA THR A 91 -13.40 3.69 2.74
C THR A 91 -12.70 4.82 1.97
N PRO A 92 -13.34 5.99 1.81
CA PRO A 92 -12.73 7.13 1.12
C PRO A 92 -11.33 7.48 1.63
N ASP A 93 -11.11 7.37 2.93
CA ASP A 93 -9.86 7.76 3.59
C ASP A 93 -8.74 6.71 3.47
N CYS A 94 -9.05 5.50 3.01
CA CYS A 94 -8.07 4.45 2.78
C CYS A 94 -7.42 4.58 1.41
N GLN A 95 -6.15 4.95 1.38
CA GLN A 95 -5.37 5.11 0.16
C GLN A 95 -4.81 3.79 -0.38
N THR A 96 -4.29 2.96 0.50
CA THR A 96 -3.57 1.74 0.09
C THR A 96 -3.83 0.63 1.09
N LEU A 97 -4.05 -0.59 0.58
CA LEU A 97 -4.01 -1.85 1.32
C LEU A 97 -2.62 -2.45 1.17
N PHE A 98 -2.05 -2.93 2.28
CA PHE A 98 -0.89 -3.84 2.28
C PHE A 98 -1.29 -5.15 2.91
N TYR A 99 -0.94 -6.28 2.28
CA TYR A 99 -1.44 -7.58 2.68
C TYR A 99 -0.49 -8.71 2.31
N ASN A 100 -0.67 -9.85 2.99
CA ASN A 100 -0.08 -11.11 2.59
C ASN A 100 -0.91 -12.28 3.16
N VAL A 101 -0.70 -13.49 2.65
CA VAL A 101 -1.34 -14.71 3.15
C VAL A 101 -0.38 -15.46 4.04
N TYR A 102 -0.88 -15.95 5.16
CA TYR A 102 -0.13 -16.77 6.12
C TYR A 102 -0.94 -18.00 6.53
N THR A 103 -0.28 -19.03 7.05
CA THR A 103 -0.97 -20.15 7.68
C THR A 103 -1.78 -19.66 8.89
N ALA A 104 -2.92 -20.29 9.16
CA ALA A 104 -3.72 -19.95 10.32
C ALA A 104 -2.93 -20.09 11.63
N GLU A 105 -2.08 -21.11 11.76
CA GLU A 105 -1.17 -21.30 12.90
C GLU A 105 -0.22 -20.10 13.09
N TYR A 106 0.40 -19.61 12.01
CA TYR A 106 1.28 -18.43 12.11
C TYR A 106 0.48 -17.17 12.47
N ALA A 107 -0.74 -17.04 11.96
CA ALA A 107 -1.61 -15.92 12.28
C ALA A 107 -2.03 -15.87 13.76
N GLU A 108 -2.19 -17.04 14.42
CA GLU A 108 -2.39 -17.10 15.87
C GLU A 108 -1.21 -16.48 16.62
N SER A 109 0.01 -16.75 16.16
CA SER A 109 1.22 -16.14 16.74
C SER A 109 1.24 -14.60 16.55
N ILE A 110 0.79 -14.12 15.38
CA ILE A 110 0.64 -12.68 15.10
C ILE A 110 -0.44 -12.08 16.03
N ALA A 111 -1.58 -12.74 16.18
CA ALA A 111 -2.67 -12.28 17.05
C ALA A 111 -2.24 -12.15 18.52
N ALA A 112 -1.34 -13.01 18.96
CA ALA A 112 -0.78 -13.00 20.32
C ALA A 112 0.34 -11.98 20.55
N MET A 113 0.82 -11.30 19.51
CA MET A 113 1.88 -10.28 19.61
C MET A 113 1.47 -9.10 20.49
N SER A 114 2.47 -8.46 21.10
CA SER A 114 2.26 -7.18 21.78
C SER A 114 1.80 -6.09 20.78
N ALA A 115 1.16 -5.03 21.27
CA ALA A 115 0.77 -3.90 20.41
C ALA A 115 1.97 -3.28 19.66
N LYS A 116 3.15 -3.25 20.28
CA LYS A 116 4.39 -2.80 19.64
C LYS A 116 4.80 -3.72 18.49
N ASP A 117 4.74 -5.03 18.70
CA ASP A 117 5.16 -6.00 17.69
C ASP A 117 4.16 -6.06 16.53
N LYS A 118 2.85 -5.92 16.80
CA LYS A 118 1.83 -5.75 15.76
C LYS A 118 2.08 -4.52 14.90
N ARG A 119 2.45 -3.39 15.49
CA ARG A 119 2.84 -2.19 14.72
C ARG A 119 4.09 -2.42 13.87
N ASN A 120 5.07 -3.14 14.39
CA ASN A 120 6.26 -3.52 13.62
C ASN A 120 5.92 -4.46 12.46
N PHE A 121 5.00 -5.39 12.68
CA PHE A 121 4.52 -6.30 11.64
C PHE A 121 3.71 -5.54 10.57
N ALA A 122 2.88 -4.58 10.96
CA ALA A 122 2.18 -3.70 10.02
C ALA A 122 3.15 -2.93 9.10
N ARG A 123 4.25 -2.41 9.66
CA ARG A 123 5.33 -1.78 8.88
C ARG A 123 6.03 -2.79 7.96
N TYR A 124 6.25 -4.00 8.45
CA TYR A 124 6.81 -5.07 7.62
C TYR A 124 5.91 -5.39 6.42
N LEU A 125 4.58 -5.49 6.61
CA LEU A 125 3.64 -5.68 5.49
C LEU A 125 3.70 -4.51 4.50
N ARG A 126 3.79 -3.27 4.97
CA ARG A 126 3.97 -2.10 4.10
C ARG A 126 5.21 -2.21 3.22
N ASP A 127 6.31 -2.69 3.78
CA ASP A 127 7.62 -2.69 3.13
C ASP A 127 7.85 -3.93 2.25
N TYR A 128 7.23 -5.07 2.59
CA TYR A 128 7.51 -6.37 1.98
C TYR A 128 6.26 -7.17 1.56
N GLY A 129 5.07 -6.73 1.91
CA GLY A 129 3.81 -7.32 1.47
C GLY A 129 3.40 -6.88 0.07
N PHE A 130 2.29 -7.40 -0.39
CA PHE A 130 1.65 -6.91 -1.60
C PHE A 130 0.92 -5.60 -1.30
N GLY A 131 0.88 -4.71 -2.29
CA GLY A 131 0.15 -3.45 -2.21
C GLY A 131 -1.01 -3.41 -3.19
N CYS A 132 -2.15 -2.89 -2.76
CA CYS A 132 -3.25 -2.52 -3.64
C CYS A 132 -3.66 -1.08 -3.36
N HIS A 133 -3.55 -0.24 -4.36
CA HIS A 133 -3.98 1.15 -4.26
C HIS A 133 -5.49 1.23 -4.44
N ASN A 134 -6.15 2.07 -3.65
CA ASN A 134 -7.55 2.41 -3.91
C ASN A 134 -7.61 3.21 -5.23
N PRO A 135 -8.16 2.67 -6.32
CA PRO A 135 -8.10 3.32 -7.63
C PRO A 135 -8.90 4.63 -7.70
N ASN A 136 -9.83 4.83 -6.77
CA ASN A 136 -10.64 6.03 -6.68
C ASN A 136 -10.22 6.94 -5.53
N PHE A 137 -9.08 6.68 -4.90
CA PHE A 137 -8.54 7.59 -3.92
C PHE A 137 -8.10 8.88 -4.65
N ALA A 138 -8.96 9.87 -4.64
CA ALA A 138 -8.63 11.21 -5.10
C ALA A 138 -8.53 12.12 -3.89
N TRP A 139 -7.31 12.55 -3.58
CA TRP A 139 -7.13 13.62 -2.61
C TRP A 139 -7.59 14.93 -3.27
N ASN A 140 -8.74 15.41 -2.86
CA ASN A 140 -9.16 16.74 -3.26
C ASN A 140 -8.45 17.75 -2.35
N ALA A 141 -7.46 18.45 -2.88
CA ALA A 141 -6.69 19.44 -2.15
C ALA A 141 -7.56 20.61 -1.64
N ASP A 142 -8.70 20.88 -2.28
CA ASP A 142 -9.58 21.98 -1.92
C ASP A 142 -10.55 21.59 -0.80
N THR A 143 -11.05 20.36 -0.78
CA THR A 143 -12.03 19.90 0.23
C THR A 143 -11.46 18.92 1.24
N GLY A 144 -10.32 18.30 0.96
CA GLY A 144 -9.75 17.22 1.76
C GLY A 144 -10.54 15.91 1.68
N GLU A 145 -11.47 15.79 0.74
CA GLU A 145 -12.30 14.59 0.58
C GLU A 145 -11.64 13.58 -0.36
N ALA A 146 -11.80 12.31 -0.05
CA ALA A 146 -11.38 11.19 -0.87
C ALA A 146 -12.58 10.32 -1.25
N THR A 147 -12.45 9.51 -2.30
CA THR A 147 -13.48 8.56 -2.73
C THR A 147 -13.06 7.12 -2.44
N GLY A 148 -13.98 6.33 -1.90
CA GLY A 148 -13.79 4.91 -1.66
C GLY A 148 -14.08 4.06 -2.90
N SER A 149 -13.53 2.85 -2.93
CA SER A 149 -13.69 1.90 -4.02
C SER A 149 -13.55 0.46 -3.52
N GLY A 150 -13.81 -0.49 -4.42
CA GLY A 150 -13.56 -1.93 -4.22
C GLY A 150 -12.60 -2.49 -5.26
N ALA A 151 -11.99 -3.60 -4.92
CA ALA A 151 -11.16 -4.38 -5.82
C ALA A 151 -11.27 -5.88 -5.48
N VAL A 152 -11.19 -6.74 -6.51
CA VAL A 152 -11.00 -8.18 -6.32
C VAL A 152 -9.52 -8.47 -6.56
N LEU A 153 -8.87 -9.05 -5.57
CA LEU A 153 -7.45 -9.38 -5.60
C LEU A 153 -7.25 -10.89 -5.58
N ARG A 154 -6.12 -11.34 -6.10
CA ARG A 154 -5.75 -12.75 -6.16
C ARG A 154 -4.32 -12.94 -5.64
N LEU A 155 -4.15 -13.97 -4.83
CA LEU A 155 -2.84 -14.47 -4.40
C LEU A 155 -2.70 -15.95 -4.68
N ASP A 156 -1.50 -16.37 -5.04
CA ASP A 156 -1.16 -17.74 -5.43
C ASP A 156 -0.03 -18.37 -4.58
N ALA A 157 0.41 -17.68 -3.54
CA ALA A 157 1.46 -18.16 -2.66
C ALA A 157 1.30 -17.65 -1.23
N VAL A 158 1.88 -18.40 -0.29
CA VAL A 158 1.97 -18.01 1.13
C VAL A 158 3.09 -17.00 1.30
N GLY A 159 2.82 -15.93 2.06
CA GLY A 159 3.82 -14.97 2.45
C GLY A 159 4.75 -15.50 3.53
N TYR A 160 5.82 -14.78 3.76
CA TYR A 160 6.76 -15.03 4.84
C TYR A 160 6.80 -13.84 5.78
N GLY A 161 7.01 -14.14 7.06
CA GLY A 161 7.14 -13.14 8.11
C GLY A 161 8.59 -12.70 8.31
N PRO A 162 8.81 -11.71 9.19
CA PRO A 162 10.14 -11.24 9.55
C PRO A 162 11.06 -12.39 9.98
N GLY A 163 12.24 -12.47 9.39
CA GLY A 163 13.24 -13.48 9.71
C GLY A 163 13.06 -14.86 9.04
N GLN A 164 12.02 -15.02 8.24
CA GLN A 164 11.82 -16.24 7.44
C GLN A 164 12.54 -16.13 6.08
N ASN A 165 12.88 -17.27 5.49
CA ASN A 165 13.47 -17.29 4.15
C ASN A 165 12.43 -16.87 3.09
N MET A 166 12.86 -15.99 2.21
CA MET A 166 12.06 -15.44 1.12
C MET A 166 11.89 -16.47 -0.01
N ALA A 167 10.99 -17.43 0.17
CA ALA A 167 10.58 -18.32 -0.91
C ALA A 167 9.05 -18.29 -1.02
N ASN A 168 8.53 -18.05 -2.22
CA ASN A 168 7.10 -18.23 -2.46
C ASN A 168 6.77 -19.71 -2.26
N VAL A 169 6.02 -19.99 -1.20
CA VAL A 169 5.59 -21.35 -0.88
C VAL A 169 4.17 -21.53 -1.44
N PRO A 170 3.94 -22.49 -2.34
CA PRO A 170 2.60 -22.79 -2.83
C PRO A 170 1.65 -23.16 -1.67
N PHE A 171 0.36 -22.93 -1.86
CA PHE A 171 -0.63 -23.40 -0.91
C PHE A 171 -0.61 -24.93 -0.81
N VAL A 172 -0.75 -25.46 0.39
CA VAL A 172 -0.90 -26.88 0.66
C VAL A 172 -2.39 -27.17 0.81
N PRO A 173 -2.97 -28.01 -0.08
CA PRO A 173 -4.38 -28.37 0.01
C PRO A 173 -4.71 -29.01 1.37
N GLY A 174 -5.81 -28.56 1.99
CA GLY A 174 -6.24 -29.01 3.30
C GLY A 174 -5.65 -28.25 4.49
N GLU A 175 -4.62 -27.43 4.28
CA GLU A 175 -4.15 -26.50 5.30
C GLU A 175 -5.01 -25.23 5.33
N SER A 176 -5.11 -24.60 6.50
CA SER A 176 -5.88 -23.38 6.71
C SER A 176 -4.99 -22.15 6.64
N TYR A 177 -5.45 -21.14 5.92
CA TYR A 177 -4.76 -19.88 5.70
C TYR A 177 -5.66 -18.68 5.99
N VAL A 178 -5.05 -17.53 6.20
CA VAL A 178 -5.72 -16.23 6.38
C VAL A 178 -5.00 -15.15 5.60
N VAL A 179 -5.71 -14.08 5.26
CA VAL A 179 -5.10 -12.83 4.78
C VAL A 179 -4.82 -11.95 5.99
N VAL A 180 -3.58 -11.51 6.15
CA VAL A 180 -3.18 -10.51 7.17
C VAL A 180 -2.93 -9.20 6.45
N TYR A 181 -3.53 -8.12 6.93
CA TYR A 181 -3.56 -6.86 6.20
C TYR A 181 -3.59 -5.61 7.07
N VAL A 182 -3.20 -4.49 6.47
CA VAL A 182 -3.31 -3.14 7.04
C VAL A 182 -3.70 -2.16 5.94
N GLY A 183 -4.46 -1.13 6.30
CA GLY A 183 -4.72 0.03 5.47
C GLY A 183 -3.73 1.16 5.74
N ARG A 184 -3.65 2.10 4.83
CA ARG A 184 -2.90 3.34 4.98
C ARG A 184 -3.74 4.51 4.50
N ASN A 185 -3.80 5.57 5.28
CA ASN A 185 -4.45 6.82 4.89
C ASN A 185 -3.54 7.69 3.99
N GLY A 186 -4.06 8.83 3.53
CA GLY A 186 -3.31 9.78 2.71
C GLY A 186 -2.11 10.44 3.42
N PHE A 187 -2.06 10.39 4.74
CA PHE A 187 -0.99 10.94 5.58
C PHE A 187 0.08 9.89 5.97
N GLN A 188 0.05 8.71 5.36
CA GLN A 188 0.98 7.60 5.59
C GLN A 188 0.75 6.83 6.90
N THR A 189 -0.28 7.14 7.66
CA THR A 189 -0.62 6.43 8.90
C THR A 189 -1.26 5.08 8.57
N LEU A 190 -0.77 4.03 9.23
CA LEU A 190 -1.26 2.67 9.08
C LEU A 190 -2.40 2.41 10.07
N THR A 191 -3.39 1.61 9.63
CA THR A 191 -4.40 1.05 10.52
C THR A 191 -3.81 0.03 11.49
N GLU A 192 -4.60 -0.43 12.42
CA GLU A 192 -4.27 -1.66 13.15
C GLU A 192 -4.17 -2.85 12.20
N LEU A 193 -3.35 -3.83 12.60
CA LEU A 193 -3.21 -5.09 11.88
C LEU A 193 -4.50 -5.90 11.98
N GLN A 194 -4.99 -6.37 10.85
CA GLN A 194 -6.23 -7.14 10.74
C GLN A 194 -5.97 -8.52 10.11
N ILE A 195 -6.84 -9.46 10.43
CA ILE A 195 -6.77 -10.85 9.98
C ILE A 195 -8.15 -11.23 9.44
N SER A 196 -8.20 -11.77 8.23
CA SER A 196 -9.45 -12.21 7.58
C SER A 196 -10.01 -13.51 8.21
N GLU A 197 -11.23 -13.86 7.83
CA GLU A 197 -11.72 -15.22 8.01
C GLU A 197 -10.80 -16.23 7.32
N PRO A 198 -10.67 -17.45 7.89
CA PRO A 198 -9.80 -18.47 7.31
C PRO A 198 -10.40 -19.06 6.03
N PHE A 199 -9.49 -19.53 5.16
CA PHE A 199 -9.83 -20.32 3.99
C PHE A 199 -8.94 -21.55 3.87
N THR A 200 -9.45 -22.58 3.19
CA THR A 200 -8.72 -23.85 3.00
C THR A 200 -8.72 -24.20 1.51
N PRO A 201 -7.55 -24.22 0.85
CA PRO A 201 -7.43 -24.66 -0.54
C PRO A 201 -7.93 -26.11 -0.71
N ASP A 202 -8.74 -26.33 -1.76
CA ASP A 202 -9.37 -27.65 -2.01
C ASP A 202 -8.48 -28.52 -2.93
N VAL A 203 -8.32 -29.77 -2.53
CA VAL A 203 -7.59 -30.80 -3.31
C VAL A 203 -8.27 -31.08 -4.67
N ARG A 204 -9.59 -30.89 -4.76
CA ARG A 204 -10.39 -31.26 -5.93
C ARG A 204 -10.12 -30.45 -7.19
N ASN A 205 -9.49 -29.29 -7.06
CA ASN A 205 -9.17 -28.41 -8.19
C ASN A 205 -7.81 -28.73 -8.88
N LEU A 206 -7.15 -29.81 -8.49
CA LEU A 206 -5.90 -30.27 -9.12
C LEU A 206 -6.10 -31.04 -10.44
N THR A 207 -7.35 -31.32 -10.84
CA THR A 207 -7.67 -32.27 -11.93
C THR A 207 -8.43 -31.68 -13.11
N SER A 208 -8.38 -30.35 -13.32
CA SER A 208 -9.00 -29.75 -14.51
C SER A 208 -7.99 -28.99 -15.36
#